data_55b432bd96ee80640a2888faea3e900a
#
_entry.id   55b432bd96ee80640a2888faea3e900a
#
_cell.length_a   1.000
_cell.length_b   1.000
_cell.length_c   1.000
_cell.angle_alpha   90.00
_cell.angle_beta   90.00
_cell.angle_gamma   90.00
#
_symmetry.space_group_name_H-M   'P 1'
#
loop_
_entity.id
_entity.type
_entity.pdbx_description
1 polymer ?
#
loop_
_entity_poly.entity_id
_entity_poly.type
_entity_poly.pdbx_seq_one_letter_code
_entity_poly.pdbx_strand_id
1 'polypeptide(L)'
;MAFESLSDRLQETLKKVTGQATLTEANMEEMLREIRLALLAADVNYQVVKEFIANTIEKAIGHNVIGSLKPGQVLVKIVHDELVSLLGTEMVTEDYSKDPTIIKMVGLQGSGKTTTAGKIAKFITEKQGKKPLLVAGDIYRPAAIDQLKTLGAQLNIPVFSKGTDTPVETIVTEALAKARDDHNDVVIIDTAGRLQIDEKLMQELANVKEIAHPDEILLVVDSLAGQEIGNVASTFNDRLGITGAVLTKLDGDARGGGALSIRHVTHVPIKYIGTGEKLDEIDYFYPDRMADRILGMGDVVSLVEKVQDVYDEKESMKAFNKMKAGTFGLDDMLDQMKKLQKMGPLSGLLKMIPGMPKIPNLNDDDAAAKMKMTESIIYSMTKAERANPDMINSSRKERIAKGCGQPVTEVHKLLKQFEQSRKVMKQLGNIDPTTGMPTQRPMKNQQQFNPYRKKTRHKKKKK
;
A
#
# COMPACT_ATOMS: atom_id res chain seq x y z
N MET A 1 5.54 4.84 7.85
CA MET A 1 4.29 4.18 7.41
C MET A 1 3.43 3.81 8.59
N ALA A 2 2.10 3.76 8.36
CA ALA A 2 1.16 3.40 9.42
C ALA A 2 1.57 2.14 10.16
N PHE A 3 1.38 2.16 11.45
CA PHE A 3 1.65 1.06 12.36
C PHE A 3 3.12 0.61 12.49
N GLU A 4 4.10 1.33 11.92
CA GLU A 4 5.50 0.87 11.91
C GLU A 4 6.07 0.68 13.31
N SER A 5 5.84 1.63 14.21
CA SER A 5 6.30 1.54 15.61
C SER A 5 5.59 0.41 16.37
N LEU A 6 4.29 0.19 16.11
CA LEU A 6 3.51 -0.90 16.68
C LEU A 6 3.98 -2.24 16.12
N SER A 7 4.12 -2.32 14.80
CA SER A 7 4.58 -3.50 14.09
C SER A 7 5.96 -3.95 14.57
N ASP A 8 6.92 -3.03 14.69
CA ASP A 8 8.27 -3.36 15.15
C ASP A 8 8.29 -3.98 16.54
N ARG A 9 7.56 -3.38 17.49
CA ARG A 9 7.45 -3.89 18.86
C ARG A 9 6.76 -5.25 18.94
N LEU A 10 5.64 -5.41 18.21
CA LEU A 10 4.92 -6.67 18.19
C LEU A 10 5.75 -7.78 17.54
N GLN A 11 6.42 -7.50 16.42
CA GLN A 11 7.31 -8.45 15.76
C GLN A 11 8.46 -8.88 16.66
N GLU A 12 9.10 -7.93 17.39
CA GLU A 12 10.17 -8.25 18.31
C GLU A 12 9.69 -9.16 19.45
N THR A 13 8.53 -8.85 20.03
CA THR A 13 7.89 -9.64 21.08
C THR A 13 7.54 -11.04 20.59
N LEU A 14 6.91 -11.16 19.42
CA LEU A 14 6.49 -12.44 18.85
C LEU A 14 7.69 -13.30 18.42
N LYS A 15 8.78 -12.70 17.90
CA LYS A 15 10.01 -13.44 17.57
C LYS A 15 10.64 -14.11 18.77
N LYS A 16 10.60 -13.47 19.94
CA LYS A 16 11.11 -14.07 21.20
C LYS A 16 10.37 -15.35 21.56
N VAL A 17 9.08 -15.41 21.26
CA VAL A 17 8.20 -16.54 21.60
C VAL A 17 8.20 -17.64 20.53
N THR A 18 8.23 -17.27 19.24
CA THR A 18 8.25 -18.27 18.15
C THR A 18 9.54 -19.12 18.14
N GLY A 19 10.63 -18.62 18.71
CA GLY A 19 11.89 -19.33 18.83
C GLY A 19 11.96 -20.32 20.01
N GLN A 20 10.94 -20.36 20.89
CA GLN A 20 10.95 -21.24 22.08
C GLN A 20 10.29 -22.59 21.76
N ALA A 21 10.96 -23.66 22.14
CA ALA A 21 10.44 -25.02 21.98
C ALA A 21 9.28 -25.33 22.94
N THR A 22 9.23 -24.64 24.08
CA THR A 22 8.18 -24.77 25.10
C THR A 22 7.75 -23.39 25.57
N LEU A 23 6.47 -23.18 25.75
CA LEU A 23 5.90 -21.98 26.31
C LEU A 23 5.46 -22.27 27.75
N THR A 24 5.91 -21.47 28.70
CA THR A 24 5.47 -21.51 30.10
C THR A 24 4.42 -20.44 30.36
N GLU A 25 3.64 -20.55 31.44
CA GLU A 25 2.72 -19.49 31.85
C GLU A 25 3.43 -18.14 32.03
N ALA A 26 4.61 -18.16 32.64
CA ALA A 26 5.41 -16.95 32.87
C ALA A 26 5.84 -16.27 31.56
N ASN A 27 6.25 -17.05 30.54
CA ASN A 27 6.63 -16.52 29.24
C ASN A 27 5.41 -15.95 28.49
N MET A 28 4.25 -16.57 28.65
CA MET A 28 2.99 -16.10 28.08
C MET A 28 2.54 -14.77 28.73
N GLU A 29 2.62 -14.68 30.07
CA GLU A 29 2.32 -13.43 30.80
C GLU A 29 3.26 -12.29 30.39
N GLU A 30 4.56 -12.56 30.29
CA GLU A 30 5.55 -11.57 29.85
C GLU A 30 5.23 -11.07 28.43
N MET A 31 4.95 -11.98 27.51
CA MET A 31 4.59 -11.63 26.14
C MET A 31 3.30 -10.79 26.08
N LEU A 32 2.24 -11.19 26.78
CA LEU A 32 0.99 -10.44 26.81
C LEU A 32 1.16 -9.05 27.45
N ARG A 33 2.06 -8.93 28.42
CA ARG A 33 2.45 -7.65 28.98
C ARG A 33 3.14 -6.76 27.94
N GLU A 34 4.09 -7.31 27.17
CA GLU A 34 4.77 -6.59 26.10
C GLU A 34 3.79 -6.15 24.98
N ILE A 35 2.87 -7.03 24.57
CA ILE A 35 1.80 -6.69 23.61
C ILE A 35 0.93 -5.56 24.16
N ARG A 36 0.52 -5.62 25.43
CA ARG A 36 -0.25 -4.53 26.08
C ARG A 36 0.51 -3.22 26.02
N LEU A 37 1.79 -3.22 26.35
CA LEU A 37 2.62 -2.01 26.32
C LEU A 37 2.79 -1.48 24.89
N ALA A 38 2.94 -2.35 23.90
CA ALA A 38 3.04 -1.98 22.50
C ALA A 38 1.76 -1.30 21.98
N LEU A 39 0.58 -1.85 22.30
CA LEU A 39 -0.71 -1.29 21.92
C LEU A 39 -0.98 0.06 22.60
N LEU A 40 -0.68 0.18 23.91
CA LEU A 40 -0.81 1.47 24.63
C LEU A 40 0.15 2.52 24.10
N ALA A 41 1.39 2.16 23.79
CA ALA A 41 2.38 3.07 23.20
C ALA A 41 2.03 3.48 21.77
N ALA A 42 1.17 2.70 21.10
CA ALA A 42 0.60 3.04 19.80
C ALA A 42 -0.67 3.89 19.89
N ASP A 43 -1.02 4.38 21.06
CA ASP A 43 -2.22 5.17 21.34
C ASP A 43 -3.56 4.43 21.12
N VAL A 44 -3.58 3.10 21.30
CA VAL A 44 -4.84 2.32 21.33
C VAL A 44 -5.59 2.65 22.63
N ASN A 45 -6.90 2.79 22.54
CA ASN A 45 -7.75 3.03 23.69
C ASN A 45 -7.55 1.95 24.77
N TYR A 46 -7.44 2.36 26.02
CA TYR A 46 -7.16 1.44 27.16
C TYR A 46 -8.18 0.32 27.30
N GLN A 47 -9.48 0.60 27.12
CA GLN A 47 -10.53 -0.41 27.23
C GLN A 47 -10.39 -1.46 26.12
N VAL A 48 -10.09 -1.02 24.90
CA VAL A 48 -9.80 -1.90 23.75
C VAL A 48 -8.63 -2.82 24.05
N VAL A 49 -7.53 -2.27 24.58
CA VAL A 49 -6.34 -3.07 24.94
C VAL A 49 -6.68 -4.10 26.03
N LYS A 50 -7.47 -3.70 27.03
CA LYS A 50 -7.88 -4.61 28.12
C LYS A 50 -8.68 -5.79 27.59
N GLU A 51 -9.65 -5.55 26.74
CA GLU A 51 -10.49 -6.59 26.13
C GLU A 51 -9.68 -7.48 25.18
N PHE A 52 -8.84 -6.89 24.34
CA PHE A 52 -7.93 -7.62 23.45
C PHE A 52 -7.06 -8.63 24.23
N ILE A 53 -6.44 -8.20 25.33
CA ILE A 53 -5.60 -9.07 26.17
C ILE A 53 -6.46 -10.16 26.85
N ALA A 54 -7.64 -9.82 27.37
CA ALA A 54 -8.53 -10.78 28.00
C ALA A 54 -8.97 -11.88 27.02
N ASN A 55 -9.41 -11.49 25.82
CA ASN A 55 -9.81 -12.43 24.76
C ASN A 55 -8.64 -13.31 24.30
N THR A 56 -7.45 -12.72 24.17
CA THR A 56 -6.24 -13.48 23.80
C THR A 56 -5.91 -14.54 24.85
N ILE A 57 -6.02 -14.22 26.15
CA ILE A 57 -5.81 -15.17 27.25
C ILE A 57 -6.84 -16.29 27.20
N GLU A 58 -8.13 -15.95 27.07
CA GLU A 58 -9.22 -16.93 27.03
C GLU A 58 -9.02 -17.92 25.88
N LYS A 59 -8.71 -17.42 24.67
CA LYS A 59 -8.44 -18.28 23.51
C LYS A 59 -7.18 -19.11 23.68
N ALA A 60 -6.13 -18.55 24.28
CA ALA A 60 -4.88 -19.29 24.54
C ALA A 60 -5.11 -20.47 25.50
N ILE A 61 -5.94 -20.29 26.52
CA ILE A 61 -6.34 -21.36 27.44
C ILE A 61 -7.20 -22.38 26.70
N GLY A 62 -8.23 -21.93 25.94
CA GLY A 62 -9.14 -22.81 25.20
C GLY A 62 -8.42 -23.69 24.16
N HIS A 63 -7.36 -23.18 23.52
CA HIS A 63 -6.56 -23.93 22.56
C HIS A 63 -5.43 -24.76 23.20
N ASN A 64 -5.34 -24.79 24.53
CA ASN A 64 -4.26 -25.47 25.26
C ASN A 64 -2.86 -25.16 24.68
N VAL A 65 -2.55 -23.86 24.49
CA VAL A 65 -1.33 -23.38 23.84
C VAL A 65 -0.08 -23.93 24.50
N ILE A 66 -0.05 -23.98 25.84
CA ILE A 66 1.09 -24.47 26.62
C ILE A 66 1.38 -25.95 26.35
N GLY A 67 0.34 -26.76 26.10
CA GLY A 67 0.46 -28.19 25.78
C GLY A 67 0.66 -28.50 24.30
N SER A 68 0.72 -27.49 23.43
CA SER A 68 0.84 -27.72 22.00
C SER A 68 2.28 -28.01 21.56
N LEU A 69 2.46 -28.73 20.42
CA LEU A 69 3.76 -29.01 19.84
C LEU A 69 4.48 -27.75 19.30
N LYS A 70 3.73 -26.68 19.01
CA LYS A 70 4.23 -25.40 18.47
C LYS A 70 3.52 -24.21 19.13
N PRO A 71 3.70 -24.05 20.45
CA PRO A 71 2.90 -23.10 21.23
C PRO A 71 3.04 -21.65 20.75
N GLY A 72 4.26 -21.23 20.36
CA GLY A 72 4.49 -19.89 19.85
C GLY A 72 3.74 -19.60 18.54
N GLN A 73 3.61 -20.57 17.64
CA GLN A 73 2.87 -20.39 16.38
C GLN A 73 1.36 -20.31 16.63
N VAL A 74 0.83 -21.12 17.54
CA VAL A 74 -0.60 -21.07 17.93
C VAL A 74 -0.92 -19.72 18.54
N LEU A 75 -0.05 -19.21 19.41
CA LEU A 75 -0.26 -17.92 20.07
C LEU A 75 -0.20 -16.74 19.06
N VAL A 76 0.75 -16.76 18.10
CA VAL A 76 0.79 -15.77 17.01
C VAL A 76 -0.51 -15.77 16.22
N LYS A 77 -1.04 -16.96 15.90
CA LYS A 77 -2.33 -17.08 15.22
C LYS A 77 -3.48 -16.49 16.04
N ILE A 78 -3.54 -16.74 17.33
CA ILE A 78 -4.57 -16.17 18.22
C ILE A 78 -4.49 -14.64 18.22
N VAL A 79 -3.28 -14.08 18.36
CA VAL A 79 -3.06 -12.62 18.31
C VAL A 79 -3.47 -12.04 16.96
N HIS A 80 -3.13 -12.72 15.85
CA HIS A 80 -3.58 -12.33 14.52
C HIS A 80 -5.11 -12.30 14.42
N ASP A 81 -5.79 -13.39 14.80
CA ASP A 81 -7.23 -13.51 14.70
C ASP A 81 -7.95 -12.46 15.59
N GLU A 82 -7.37 -12.11 16.76
CA GLU A 82 -7.88 -11.02 17.60
C GLU A 82 -7.68 -9.65 16.95
N LEU A 83 -6.53 -9.40 16.30
CA LEU A 83 -6.33 -8.16 15.56
C LEU A 83 -7.31 -8.02 14.39
N VAL A 84 -7.54 -9.10 13.64
CA VAL A 84 -8.56 -9.12 12.57
C VAL A 84 -9.95 -8.82 13.13
N SER A 85 -10.34 -9.44 14.25
CA SER A 85 -11.60 -9.18 14.92
C SER A 85 -11.76 -7.73 15.35
N LEU A 86 -10.70 -7.14 15.89
CA LEU A 86 -10.65 -5.74 16.32
C LEU A 86 -10.75 -4.75 15.15
N LEU A 87 -10.09 -5.05 14.03
CA LEU A 87 -10.11 -4.24 12.81
C LEU A 87 -11.40 -4.39 11.99
N GLY A 88 -12.09 -5.52 12.14
CA GLY A 88 -13.26 -5.90 11.37
C GLY A 88 -12.99 -7.15 10.54
N THR A 89 -13.80 -8.18 10.69
CA THR A 89 -13.58 -9.51 10.09
C THR A 89 -13.53 -9.50 8.58
N GLU A 90 -14.21 -8.55 7.92
CA GLU A 90 -14.36 -8.53 6.47
C GLU A 90 -14.23 -7.10 5.92
N MET A 91 -13.82 -7.00 4.67
CA MET A 91 -13.88 -5.76 3.90
C MET A 91 -15.33 -5.36 3.66
N VAL A 92 -15.65 -4.09 3.89
CA VAL A 92 -16.98 -3.52 3.65
C VAL A 92 -16.88 -2.43 2.59
N THR A 93 -17.65 -2.56 1.52
CA THR A 93 -17.76 -1.58 0.43
C THR A 93 -19.09 -0.84 0.50
N GLU A 94 -19.22 0.20 -0.31
CA GLU A 94 -20.47 0.90 -0.52
C GLU A 94 -21.41 0.10 -1.42
N ASP A 95 -22.71 0.31 -1.20
CA ASP A 95 -23.75 -0.18 -2.11
C ASP A 95 -24.10 0.90 -3.14
N TYR A 96 -23.76 0.64 -4.40
CA TYR A 96 -24.06 1.52 -5.54
C TYR A 96 -25.35 1.13 -6.28
N SER A 97 -26.30 0.51 -5.61
CA SER A 97 -27.59 0.10 -6.21
C SER A 97 -28.54 1.26 -6.49
N LYS A 98 -28.35 2.40 -5.80
CA LYS A 98 -29.17 3.61 -5.98
C LYS A 98 -28.58 4.54 -7.05
N ASP A 99 -29.44 5.33 -7.66
CA ASP A 99 -29.09 6.27 -8.74
C ASP A 99 -29.74 7.64 -8.47
N PRO A 100 -28.95 8.65 -8.05
CA PRO A 100 -27.57 8.54 -7.65
C PRO A 100 -27.38 7.95 -6.22
N THR A 101 -26.26 7.26 -5.98
CA THR A 101 -25.78 6.94 -4.63
C THR A 101 -25.18 8.20 -3.99
N ILE A 102 -25.60 8.55 -2.78
CA ILE A 102 -25.20 9.80 -2.12
C ILE A 102 -24.21 9.50 -0.98
N ILE A 103 -23.00 10.01 -1.10
CA ILE A 103 -21.92 9.88 -0.11
C ILE A 103 -21.67 11.25 0.52
N LYS A 104 -21.78 11.31 1.84
CA LYS A 104 -21.49 12.51 2.62
C LYS A 104 -20.20 12.36 3.41
N MET A 105 -19.25 13.27 3.20
CA MET A 105 -17.97 13.30 3.92
C MET A 105 -18.11 14.14 5.17
N VAL A 106 -17.77 13.60 6.34
CA VAL A 106 -17.79 14.31 7.62
C VAL A 106 -16.46 14.16 8.37
N GLY A 107 -16.17 15.02 9.34
CA GLY A 107 -14.94 14.94 10.14
C GLY A 107 -14.39 16.31 10.51
N LEU A 108 -13.35 16.34 11.33
CA LEU A 108 -12.71 17.57 11.81
C LEU A 108 -11.94 18.30 10.69
N GLN A 109 -11.61 19.56 10.93
CA GLN A 109 -10.76 20.36 10.05
C GLN A 109 -9.37 19.72 9.94
N GLY A 110 -8.82 19.66 8.72
CA GLY A 110 -7.50 19.09 8.48
C GLY A 110 -7.45 17.56 8.42
N SER A 111 -8.58 16.86 8.62
CA SER A 111 -8.63 15.39 8.48
C SER A 111 -8.49 14.91 7.04
N GLY A 112 -8.51 15.78 6.03
CA GLY A 112 -8.34 15.41 4.62
C GLY A 112 -9.63 15.16 3.86
N LYS A 113 -10.80 15.63 4.30
CA LYS A 113 -12.12 15.41 3.65
C LYS A 113 -12.12 15.77 2.16
N THR A 114 -11.75 17.01 1.82
CA THR A 114 -11.75 17.50 0.43
C THR A 114 -10.86 16.66 -0.48
N THR A 115 -9.63 16.35 -0.03
CA THR A 115 -8.72 15.50 -0.79
C THR A 115 -9.25 14.08 -0.91
N THR A 116 -9.83 13.54 0.16
CA THR A 116 -10.44 12.20 0.18
C THR A 116 -11.65 12.12 -0.74
N ALA A 117 -12.51 13.16 -0.78
CA ALA A 117 -13.63 13.22 -1.73
C ALA A 117 -13.14 13.09 -3.19
N GLY A 118 -12.07 13.80 -3.56
CA GLY A 118 -11.42 13.65 -4.86
C GLY A 118 -10.84 12.26 -5.12
N LYS A 119 -10.17 11.68 -4.12
CA LYS A 119 -9.61 10.31 -4.22
C LYS A 119 -10.67 9.26 -4.39
N ILE A 120 -11.74 9.31 -3.59
CA ILE A 120 -12.89 8.39 -3.69
C ILE A 120 -13.56 8.56 -5.05
N ALA A 121 -13.78 9.79 -5.52
CA ALA A 121 -14.37 10.05 -6.84
C ALA A 121 -13.54 9.41 -7.96
N LYS A 122 -12.20 9.57 -7.95
CA LYS A 122 -11.29 8.91 -8.87
C LYS A 122 -11.39 7.39 -8.78
N PHE A 123 -11.30 6.86 -7.57
CA PHE A 123 -11.34 5.43 -7.30
C PHE A 123 -12.64 4.78 -7.83
N ILE A 124 -13.79 5.40 -7.57
CA ILE A 124 -15.09 4.95 -8.05
C ILE A 124 -15.15 5.00 -9.59
N THR A 125 -14.61 6.05 -10.21
CA THR A 125 -14.58 6.17 -11.67
C THR A 125 -13.74 5.05 -12.30
N GLU A 126 -12.54 4.81 -11.76
CA GLU A 126 -11.60 3.83 -12.34
C GLU A 126 -11.96 2.38 -12.04
N LYS A 127 -12.41 2.10 -10.80
CA LYS A 127 -12.67 0.71 -10.35
C LYS A 127 -14.12 0.27 -10.56
N GLN A 128 -15.08 1.20 -10.50
CA GLN A 128 -16.53 0.91 -10.60
C GLN A 128 -17.17 1.41 -11.90
N GLY A 129 -16.43 2.20 -12.68
CA GLY A 129 -16.94 2.78 -13.94
C GLY A 129 -18.09 3.78 -13.76
N LYS A 130 -18.25 4.35 -12.55
CA LYS A 130 -19.33 5.27 -12.19
C LYS A 130 -18.97 6.72 -12.51
N LYS A 131 -19.99 7.58 -12.65
CA LYS A 131 -19.86 9.02 -12.97
C LYS A 131 -20.17 9.86 -11.74
N PRO A 132 -19.18 10.22 -10.90
CA PRO A 132 -19.43 11.03 -9.71
C PRO A 132 -19.61 12.52 -10.03
N LEU A 133 -20.42 13.19 -9.19
CA LEU A 133 -20.49 14.63 -9.03
C LEU A 133 -19.92 15.02 -7.67
N LEU A 134 -18.95 15.91 -7.62
CA LEU A 134 -18.43 16.49 -6.38
C LEU A 134 -19.25 17.73 -5.99
N VAL A 135 -19.61 17.87 -4.72
CA VAL A 135 -20.38 19.01 -4.20
C VAL A 135 -19.57 19.76 -3.14
N ALA A 136 -19.30 21.04 -3.38
CA ALA A 136 -18.56 21.91 -2.48
C ALA A 136 -19.48 22.45 -1.39
N GLY A 137 -19.60 21.73 -0.28
CA GLY A 137 -20.40 22.09 0.90
C GLY A 137 -19.63 22.80 2.02
N ASP A 138 -18.30 22.96 1.93
CA ASP A 138 -17.50 23.77 2.87
C ASP A 138 -17.54 25.25 2.43
N ILE A 139 -18.66 25.91 2.73
CA ILE A 139 -18.90 27.32 2.36
C ILE A 139 -18.11 28.33 3.21
N TYR A 140 -17.57 27.90 4.35
CA TYR A 140 -16.83 28.77 5.25
C TYR A 140 -15.38 28.99 4.83
N ARG A 141 -14.88 28.17 3.91
CA ARG A 141 -13.50 28.21 3.46
C ARG A 141 -13.42 28.33 1.94
N PRO A 142 -13.30 29.55 1.36
CA PRO A 142 -13.17 29.75 -0.09
C PRO A 142 -12.08 28.86 -0.70
N ALA A 143 -10.93 28.73 -0.02
CA ALA A 143 -9.83 27.87 -0.48
C ALA A 143 -10.21 26.38 -0.59
N ALA A 144 -11.14 25.87 0.20
CA ALA A 144 -11.62 24.49 0.10
C ALA A 144 -12.46 24.29 -1.16
N ILE A 145 -13.31 25.28 -1.50
CA ILE A 145 -14.09 25.29 -2.74
C ILE A 145 -13.15 25.27 -3.95
N ASP A 146 -12.14 26.12 -3.97
CA ASP A 146 -11.19 26.21 -5.08
C ASP A 146 -10.32 24.95 -5.18
N GLN A 147 -9.95 24.38 -4.03
CA GLN A 147 -9.26 23.09 -3.97
C GLN A 147 -10.09 21.99 -4.60
N LEU A 148 -11.38 21.88 -4.25
CA LEU A 148 -12.26 20.84 -4.80
C LEU A 148 -12.45 21.02 -6.31
N LYS A 149 -12.61 22.29 -6.80
CA LYS A 149 -12.68 22.60 -8.23
C LYS A 149 -11.41 22.20 -8.97
N THR A 150 -10.23 22.47 -8.38
CA THR A 150 -8.95 22.10 -8.95
C THR A 150 -8.81 20.59 -9.06
N LEU A 151 -9.21 19.85 -8.01
CA LEU A 151 -9.22 18.38 -8.01
C LEU A 151 -10.18 17.84 -9.09
N GLY A 152 -11.40 18.39 -9.18
CA GLY A 152 -12.36 17.99 -10.20
C GLY A 152 -11.83 18.22 -11.62
N ALA A 153 -11.20 19.36 -11.86
CA ALA A 153 -10.58 19.67 -13.16
C ALA A 153 -9.43 18.71 -13.51
N GLN A 154 -8.57 18.36 -12.55
CA GLN A 154 -7.49 17.38 -12.74
C GLN A 154 -8.01 15.97 -13.06
N LEU A 155 -9.16 15.61 -12.51
CA LEU A 155 -9.77 14.29 -12.65
C LEU A 155 -10.81 14.20 -13.79
N ASN A 156 -11.13 15.32 -14.44
CA ASN A 156 -12.27 15.45 -15.36
C ASN A 156 -13.61 15.05 -14.72
N ILE A 157 -13.78 15.36 -13.43
CA ILE A 157 -14.98 15.10 -12.65
C ILE A 157 -15.70 16.44 -12.40
N PRO A 158 -17.01 16.54 -12.68
CA PRO A 158 -17.77 17.77 -12.46
C PRO A 158 -17.84 18.14 -10.99
N VAL A 159 -17.77 19.45 -10.70
CA VAL A 159 -17.91 20.01 -9.35
C VAL A 159 -19.05 20.99 -9.32
N PHE A 160 -20.00 20.78 -8.41
CA PHE A 160 -21.08 21.73 -8.14
C PHE A 160 -20.70 22.65 -6.99
N SER A 161 -20.83 23.95 -7.20
CA SER A 161 -20.52 24.99 -6.22
C SER A 161 -21.31 26.27 -6.50
N LYS A 162 -21.75 26.95 -5.44
CA LYS A 162 -22.40 28.29 -5.53
C LYS A 162 -21.66 29.36 -4.73
N GLY A 163 -20.39 29.13 -4.40
CA GLY A 163 -19.60 30.07 -3.61
C GLY A 163 -19.93 30.00 -2.13
N THR A 164 -19.63 31.09 -1.41
CA THR A 164 -19.71 31.18 0.05
C THR A 164 -21.01 31.80 0.57
N ASP A 165 -21.76 32.48 -0.29
CA ASP A 165 -22.93 33.28 0.11
C ASP A 165 -24.25 32.48 0.06
N THR A 166 -24.20 31.26 -0.46
CA THR A 166 -25.37 30.38 -0.57
C THR A 166 -25.37 29.37 0.58
N PRO A 167 -26.49 29.19 1.30
CA PRO A 167 -26.61 28.17 2.33
C PRO A 167 -26.29 26.78 1.81
N VAL A 168 -25.62 25.95 2.60
CA VAL A 168 -25.20 24.59 2.20
C VAL A 168 -26.40 23.71 1.83
N GLU A 169 -27.52 23.89 2.51
CA GLU A 169 -28.78 23.18 2.25
C GLU A 169 -29.28 23.44 0.81
N THR A 170 -29.21 24.69 0.36
CA THR A 170 -29.56 25.07 -1.01
C THR A 170 -28.59 24.47 -2.02
N ILE A 171 -27.30 24.53 -1.74
CA ILE A 171 -26.27 23.95 -2.61
C ILE A 171 -26.51 22.47 -2.81
N VAL A 172 -26.76 21.73 -1.72
CA VAL A 172 -26.99 20.29 -1.76
C VAL A 172 -28.28 19.95 -2.55
N THR A 173 -29.38 20.67 -2.29
CA THR A 173 -30.64 20.47 -3.00
C THR A 173 -30.47 20.63 -4.50
N GLU A 174 -29.84 21.70 -4.95
CA GLU A 174 -29.61 21.96 -6.35
C GLU A 174 -28.57 21.01 -6.98
N ALA A 175 -27.56 20.63 -6.21
CA ALA A 175 -26.59 19.64 -6.68
C ALA A 175 -27.23 18.27 -6.96
N LEU A 176 -28.17 17.84 -6.09
CA LEU A 176 -28.91 16.59 -6.29
C LEU A 176 -29.86 16.66 -7.51
N ALA A 177 -30.48 17.81 -7.74
CA ALA A 177 -31.28 18.01 -8.96
C ALA A 177 -30.37 17.93 -10.21
N LYS A 178 -29.25 18.65 -10.22
CA LYS A 178 -28.26 18.61 -11.29
C LYS A 178 -27.71 17.22 -11.56
N ALA A 179 -27.40 16.46 -10.48
CA ALA A 179 -26.88 15.09 -10.61
C ALA A 179 -27.85 14.19 -11.38
N ARG A 180 -29.17 14.33 -11.13
CA ARG A 180 -30.22 13.59 -11.86
C ARG A 180 -30.31 14.02 -13.32
N ASP A 181 -30.28 15.34 -13.59
CA ASP A 181 -30.33 15.89 -14.93
C ASP A 181 -29.11 15.47 -15.77
N ASP A 182 -27.92 15.44 -15.18
CA ASP A 182 -26.66 15.08 -15.84
C ASP A 182 -26.40 13.56 -15.84
N HIS A 183 -27.29 12.75 -15.25
CA HIS A 183 -27.14 11.30 -15.09
C HIS A 183 -25.81 10.92 -14.40
N ASN A 184 -25.53 11.58 -13.28
CA ASN A 184 -24.43 11.19 -12.40
C ASN A 184 -24.86 10.03 -11.51
N ASP A 185 -24.06 8.96 -11.49
CA ASP A 185 -24.35 7.74 -10.72
C ASP A 185 -24.07 7.92 -9.21
N VAL A 186 -23.17 8.84 -8.85
CA VAL A 186 -22.74 9.08 -7.48
C VAL A 186 -22.65 10.57 -7.19
N VAL A 187 -23.07 11.00 -6.01
CA VAL A 187 -22.89 12.38 -5.51
C VAL A 187 -22.04 12.33 -4.24
N ILE A 188 -20.90 13.02 -4.24
CA ILE A 188 -20.01 13.10 -3.09
C ILE A 188 -20.06 14.53 -2.53
N ILE A 189 -20.62 14.67 -1.33
CA ILE A 189 -20.79 15.96 -0.65
C ILE A 189 -19.59 16.18 0.31
N ASP A 190 -18.69 17.10 -0.04
CA ASP A 190 -17.62 17.56 0.85
C ASP A 190 -18.19 18.61 1.79
N THR A 191 -18.18 18.36 3.10
CA THR A 191 -18.76 19.24 4.11
C THR A 191 -17.71 20.00 4.89
N ALA A 192 -18.12 21.09 5.53
CA ALA A 192 -17.28 21.86 6.45
C ALA A 192 -16.74 20.98 7.57
N GLY A 193 -15.54 21.32 8.04
CA GLY A 193 -14.96 20.78 9.26
C GLY A 193 -14.48 21.92 10.14
N ARG A 194 -14.59 21.76 11.45
CA ARG A 194 -14.03 22.67 12.43
C ARG A 194 -12.94 22.01 13.23
N LEU A 195 -12.14 22.80 13.94
CA LEU A 195 -11.05 22.29 14.79
C LEU A 195 -11.57 21.44 15.95
N GLN A 196 -12.78 21.74 16.42
CA GLN A 196 -13.45 21.02 17.50
C GLN A 196 -14.90 20.77 17.11
N ILE A 197 -15.51 19.75 17.71
CA ILE A 197 -16.92 19.47 17.56
C ILE A 197 -17.70 20.51 18.35
N ASP A 198 -18.55 21.29 17.68
CA ASP A 198 -19.49 22.22 18.29
C ASP A 198 -20.93 21.94 17.83
N GLU A 199 -21.89 22.43 18.58
CA GLU A 199 -23.31 22.20 18.30
C GLU A 199 -23.75 22.77 16.95
N LYS A 200 -23.19 23.93 16.55
CA LYS A 200 -23.52 24.56 15.28
C LYS A 200 -23.09 23.70 14.09
N LEU A 201 -21.87 23.13 14.14
CA LEU A 201 -21.40 22.21 13.10
C LEU A 201 -22.29 20.95 13.03
N MET A 202 -22.58 20.36 14.19
CA MET A 202 -23.38 19.13 14.24
C MET A 202 -24.79 19.36 13.72
N GLN A 203 -25.40 20.52 14.03
CA GLN A 203 -26.73 20.87 13.51
C GLN A 203 -26.71 21.07 11.98
N GLU A 204 -25.71 21.75 11.44
CA GLU A 204 -25.56 21.93 9.99
C GLU A 204 -25.39 20.58 9.28
N LEU A 205 -24.55 19.71 9.86
CA LEU A 205 -24.36 18.37 9.31
C LEU A 205 -25.65 17.53 9.41
N ALA A 206 -26.44 17.68 10.47
CA ALA A 206 -27.74 17.02 10.59
C ALA A 206 -28.72 17.55 9.54
N ASN A 207 -28.82 18.86 9.33
CA ASN A 207 -29.68 19.46 8.31
C ASN A 207 -29.35 18.94 6.91
N VAL A 208 -28.05 18.89 6.56
CA VAL A 208 -27.59 18.29 5.28
C VAL A 208 -27.96 16.82 5.18
N LYS A 209 -27.91 16.06 6.26
CA LYS A 209 -28.35 14.65 6.27
C LYS A 209 -29.85 14.53 5.99
N GLU A 210 -30.68 15.36 6.61
CA GLU A 210 -32.14 15.36 6.42
C GLU A 210 -32.55 15.72 4.98
N ILE A 211 -31.77 16.58 4.29
CA ILE A 211 -32.06 17.00 2.92
C ILE A 211 -31.52 15.99 1.91
N ALA A 212 -30.30 15.54 2.11
CA ALA A 212 -29.61 14.67 1.14
C ALA A 212 -30.04 13.21 1.25
N HIS A 213 -30.50 12.75 2.41
CA HIS A 213 -30.76 11.34 2.71
C HIS A 213 -29.57 10.45 2.23
N PRO A 214 -28.33 10.72 2.70
CA PRO A 214 -27.16 10.02 2.19
C PRO A 214 -27.23 8.53 2.46
N ASP A 215 -26.78 7.75 1.47
CA ASP A 215 -26.63 6.30 1.60
C ASP A 215 -25.41 5.96 2.44
N GLU A 216 -24.38 6.81 2.34
CA GLU A 216 -23.15 6.71 3.07
C GLU A 216 -22.78 8.02 3.78
N ILE A 217 -22.46 7.91 5.06
CA ILE A 217 -21.86 9.01 5.85
C ILE A 217 -20.47 8.55 6.27
N LEU A 218 -19.46 9.01 5.57
CA LEU A 218 -18.07 8.61 5.78
C LEU A 218 -17.35 9.58 6.70
N LEU A 219 -16.94 9.10 7.86
CA LEU A 219 -16.11 9.85 8.80
C LEU A 219 -14.64 9.79 8.36
N VAL A 220 -14.11 10.93 7.95
CA VAL A 220 -12.69 11.07 7.58
C VAL A 220 -11.88 11.43 8.81
N VAL A 221 -10.93 10.57 9.16
CA VAL A 221 -10.13 10.67 10.37
C VAL A 221 -8.65 10.72 10.03
N ASP A 222 -7.94 11.66 10.64
CA ASP A 222 -6.49 11.73 10.61
C ASP A 222 -5.89 10.69 11.55
N SER A 223 -5.14 9.73 11.03
CA SER A 223 -4.53 8.65 11.83
C SER A 223 -3.49 9.15 12.85
N LEU A 224 -3.04 10.41 12.72
CA LEU A 224 -2.12 11.05 13.66
C LEU A 224 -2.82 11.58 14.92
N ALA A 225 -4.14 11.65 14.95
CA ALA A 225 -4.89 12.24 16.08
C ALA A 225 -4.93 11.36 17.35
N GLY A 226 -4.29 10.20 17.35
CA GLY A 226 -4.10 9.37 18.54
C GLY A 226 -5.40 8.91 19.20
N GLN A 227 -5.46 8.92 20.53
CA GLN A 227 -6.62 8.42 21.31
C GLN A 227 -7.89 9.27 21.13
N GLU A 228 -7.77 10.53 20.74
CA GLU A 228 -8.92 11.42 20.48
C GLU A 228 -9.84 10.89 19.38
N ILE A 229 -9.32 10.07 18.49
CA ILE A 229 -10.06 9.47 17.38
C ILE A 229 -11.32 8.74 17.88
N GLY A 230 -11.22 7.99 18.96
CA GLY A 230 -12.34 7.25 19.53
C GLY A 230 -13.48 8.19 19.96
N ASN A 231 -13.16 9.26 20.65
CA ASN A 231 -14.15 10.24 21.15
C ASN A 231 -14.82 10.97 19.98
N VAL A 232 -14.02 11.40 18.99
CA VAL A 232 -14.52 12.03 17.76
C VAL A 232 -15.48 11.10 17.04
N ALA A 233 -15.06 9.85 16.81
CA ALA A 233 -15.86 8.87 16.10
C ALA A 233 -17.19 8.56 16.83
N SER A 234 -17.17 8.38 18.15
CA SER A 234 -18.38 8.20 18.95
C SER A 234 -19.34 9.36 18.79
N THR A 235 -18.86 10.61 18.96
CA THR A 235 -19.70 11.80 18.86
C THR A 235 -20.35 11.95 17.48
N PHE A 236 -19.57 11.72 16.38
CA PHE A 236 -20.14 11.77 15.04
C PHE A 236 -21.14 10.62 14.80
N ASN A 237 -20.88 9.43 15.36
CA ASN A 237 -21.78 8.30 15.24
C ASN A 237 -23.10 8.55 15.96
N ASP A 238 -23.04 9.02 17.21
CA ASP A 238 -24.24 9.26 18.04
C ASP A 238 -25.15 10.35 17.43
N ARG A 239 -24.57 11.34 16.78
CA ARG A 239 -25.33 12.47 16.21
C ARG A 239 -25.77 12.28 14.77
N LEU A 240 -24.96 11.60 13.95
CA LEU A 240 -25.20 11.48 12.51
C LEU A 240 -25.47 10.06 12.04
N GLY A 241 -25.09 9.04 12.83
CA GLY A 241 -25.15 7.65 12.39
C GLY A 241 -24.23 7.41 11.20
N ILE A 242 -22.93 7.50 11.44
CA ILE A 242 -21.92 7.25 10.38
C ILE A 242 -22.01 5.79 9.90
N THR A 243 -21.76 5.57 8.61
CA THR A 243 -21.86 4.23 7.98
C THR A 243 -20.49 3.61 7.71
N GLY A 244 -19.46 4.44 7.72
CA GLY A 244 -18.08 4.02 7.48
C GLY A 244 -17.06 5.06 7.95
N ALA A 245 -15.82 4.63 8.15
CA ALA A 245 -14.69 5.49 8.42
C ALA A 245 -13.64 5.41 7.31
N VAL A 246 -12.95 6.54 7.08
CA VAL A 246 -11.82 6.65 6.18
C VAL A 246 -10.61 7.11 6.97
N LEU A 247 -9.56 6.32 6.97
CA LEU A 247 -8.30 6.68 7.61
C LEU A 247 -7.38 7.40 6.62
N THR A 248 -6.90 8.57 7.00
CA THR A 248 -5.99 9.38 6.19
C THR A 248 -4.61 9.48 6.84
N LYS A 249 -3.63 9.92 6.07
CA LYS A 249 -2.24 10.19 6.52
C LYS A 249 -1.53 8.98 7.11
N LEU A 250 -1.85 7.78 6.61
CA LEU A 250 -1.18 6.55 7.02
C LEU A 250 0.26 6.43 6.51
N ASP A 251 0.68 7.29 5.61
CA ASP A 251 2.06 7.46 5.12
C ASP A 251 2.97 8.17 6.12
N GLY A 252 2.40 8.95 7.06
CA GLY A 252 3.12 9.60 8.13
C GLY A 252 3.62 8.64 9.21
N ASP A 253 4.26 9.19 10.23
CA ASP A 253 4.71 8.43 11.44
C ASP A 253 3.53 8.18 12.40
N ALA A 254 2.42 7.72 11.85
CA ALA A 254 1.22 7.41 12.62
C ALA A 254 1.45 6.15 13.46
N ARG A 255 1.20 6.23 14.75
CA ARG A 255 1.23 5.09 15.65
C ARG A 255 0.13 4.08 15.35
N GLY A 256 -0.94 4.54 14.66
CA GLY A 256 -2.02 3.71 14.09
C GLY A 256 -3.06 3.20 15.09
N GLY A 257 -2.83 3.34 16.38
CA GLY A 257 -3.72 2.78 17.40
C GLY A 257 -5.13 3.38 17.42
N GLY A 258 -5.28 4.63 16.97
CA GLY A 258 -6.60 5.23 16.81
C GLY A 258 -7.50 4.45 15.85
N ALA A 259 -6.94 3.90 14.78
CA ALA A 259 -7.65 3.05 13.83
C ALA A 259 -8.24 1.80 14.50
N LEU A 260 -7.44 1.16 15.37
CA LEU A 260 -7.88 0.01 16.15
C LEU A 260 -9.05 0.34 17.11
N SER A 261 -9.15 1.61 17.52
CA SER A 261 -10.16 2.05 18.46
C SER A 261 -11.49 2.41 17.81
N ILE A 262 -11.50 2.90 16.55
CA ILE A 262 -12.73 3.38 15.86
C ILE A 262 -13.82 2.32 15.86
N ARG A 263 -13.52 1.15 15.29
CA ARG A 263 -14.51 0.08 15.15
C ARG A 263 -15.02 -0.42 16.50
N HIS A 264 -14.12 -0.54 17.46
CA HIS A 264 -14.51 -1.00 18.80
C HIS A 264 -15.48 -0.02 19.48
N VAL A 265 -15.22 1.29 19.38
CA VAL A 265 -16.03 2.32 20.02
C VAL A 265 -17.34 2.57 19.28
N THR A 266 -17.35 2.51 17.95
CA THR A 266 -18.53 2.91 17.13
C THR A 266 -19.26 1.75 16.50
N HIS A 267 -18.66 0.56 16.44
CA HIS A 267 -19.09 -0.60 15.65
C HIS A 267 -19.20 -0.34 14.14
N VAL A 268 -18.66 0.79 13.66
CA VAL A 268 -18.69 1.21 12.27
C VAL A 268 -17.45 0.67 11.54
N PRO A 269 -17.59 0.11 10.32
CA PRO A 269 -16.46 -0.43 9.58
C PRO A 269 -15.53 0.70 9.08
N ILE A 270 -14.23 0.41 9.02
CA ILE A 270 -13.29 1.19 8.24
C ILE A 270 -13.45 0.72 6.78
N LYS A 271 -13.73 1.64 5.84
CA LYS A 271 -13.95 1.32 4.43
C LYS A 271 -12.73 1.62 3.57
N TYR A 272 -12.08 2.76 3.81
CA TYR A 272 -10.94 3.21 3.02
C TYR A 272 -9.75 3.59 3.87
N ILE A 273 -8.57 3.47 3.24
CA ILE A 273 -7.29 3.98 3.76
C ILE A 273 -6.62 4.88 2.73
N GLY A 274 -6.18 6.07 3.16
CA GLY A 274 -5.30 6.94 2.40
C GLY A 274 -3.86 6.66 2.74
N THR A 275 -3.08 6.23 1.76
CA THR A 275 -1.70 5.76 1.92
C THR A 275 -0.64 6.77 1.49
N GLY A 276 -1.05 7.99 1.13
CA GLY A 276 -0.19 9.07 0.72
C GLY A 276 -0.95 10.30 0.24
N GLU A 277 -0.24 11.28 -0.33
CA GLU A 277 -0.83 12.56 -0.78
C GLU A 277 -1.42 12.51 -2.20
N LYS A 278 -0.94 11.62 -3.06
CA LYS A 278 -1.39 11.51 -4.46
C LYS A 278 -2.82 11.01 -4.55
N LEU A 279 -3.50 11.36 -5.65
CA LEU A 279 -4.90 11.03 -5.87
C LEU A 279 -5.17 9.54 -6.09
N ASP A 280 -4.16 8.75 -6.40
CA ASP A 280 -4.20 7.28 -6.55
C ASP A 280 -3.86 6.55 -5.24
N GLU A 281 -3.43 7.29 -4.21
CA GLU A 281 -3.01 6.68 -2.94
C GLU A 281 -4.20 6.58 -1.98
N ILE A 282 -5.19 5.81 -2.39
CA ILE A 282 -6.34 5.37 -1.61
C ILE A 282 -6.64 3.91 -1.97
N ASP A 283 -7.08 3.13 -0.99
CA ASP A 283 -7.47 1.74 -1.20
C ASP A 283 -8.59 1.34 -0.23
N TYR A 284 -9.26 0.22 -0.49
CA TYR A 284 -10.14 -0.39 0.49
C TYR A 284 -9.38 -0.84 1.73
N PHE A 285 -10.07 -0.88 2.85
CA PHE A 285 -9.52 -1.40 4.09
C PHE A 285 -9.74 -2.91 4.17
N TYR A 286 -8.65 -3.67 4.22
CA TYR A 286 -8.65 -5.12 4.38
C TYR A 286 -8.15 -5.48 5.79
N PRO A 287 -9.03 -5.88 6.72
CA PRO A 287 -8.65 -6.16 8.11
C PRO A 287 -7.56 -7.22 8.27
N ASP A 288 -7.66 -8.32 7.52
CA ASP A 288 -6.69 -9.41 7.51
C ASP A 288 -5.30 -8.97 7.05
N ARG A 289 -5.23 -8.26 5.90
CA ARG A 289 -3.97 -7.72 5.37
C ARG A 289 -3.34 -6.70 6.32
N MET A 290 -4.17 -5.93 7.02
CA MET A 290 -3.68 -4.96 7.99
C MET A 290 -3.13 -5.65 9.24
N ALA A 291 -3.79 -6.70 9.73
CA ALA A 291 -3.28 -7.54 10.82
C ALA A 291 -1.94 -8.19 10.43
N ASP A 292 -1.84 -8.74 9.21
CA ASP A 292 -0.59 -9.29 8.68
C ASP A 292 0.53 -8.25 8.65
N ARG A 293 0.26 -7.02 8.20
CA ARG A 293 1.24 -5.92 8.22
C ARG A 293 1.69 -5.56 9.63
N ILE A 294 0.75 -5.46 10.57
CA ILE A 294 1.04 -5.16 11.98
C ILE A 294 1.93 -6.24 12.59
N LEU A 295 1.71 -7.51 12.26
CA LEU A 295 2.51 -8.62 12.78
C LEU A 295 3.78 -8.90 11.98
N GLY A 296 4.01 -8.18 10.87
CA GLY A 296 5.17 -8.36 10.00
C GLY A 296 5.16 -9.65 9.21
N MET A 297 3.98 -10.21 8.98
CA MET A 297 3.77 -11.40 8.15
C MET A 297 3.82 -11.07 6.66
N GLY A 298 3.91 -9.78 6.32
CA GLY A 298 3.89 -9.27 4.96
C GLY A 298 2.46 -9.10 4.43
N ASP A 299 2.35 -8.57 3.21
CA ASP A 299 1.07 -8.40 2.52
C ASP A 299 1.26 -8.82 1.06
N VAL A 300 1.41 -10.12 0.86
CA VAL A 300 1.68 -10.71 -0.46
C VAL A 300 0.50 -10.48 -1.41
N VAL A 301 -0.73 -10.50 -0.91
CA VAL A 301 -1.94 -10.34 -1.74
C VAL A 301 -1.98 -8.95 -2.33
N SER A 302 -1.84 -7.89 -1.50
CA SER A 302 -1.77 -6.51 -2.00
C SER A 302 -0.58 -6.28 -2.94
N LEU A 303 0.56 -6.95 -2.70
CA LEU A 303 1.70 -6.87 -3.61
C LEU A 303 1.36 -7.48 -4.98
N VAL A 304 0.72 -8.66 -5.01
CA VAL A 304 0.30 -9.32 -6.26
C VAL A 304 -0.73 -8.48 -7.00
N GLU A 305 -1.73 -7.92 -6.31
CA GLU A 305 -2.73 -7.03 -6.91
C GLU A 305 -2.07 -5.78 -7.54
N LYS A 306 -1.16 -5.11 -6.83
CA LYS A 306 -0.40 -3.97 -7.38
C LYS A 306 0.45 -4.35 -8.59
N VAL A 307 1.01 -5.56 -8.60
CA VAL A 307 1.73 -6.09 -9.77
C VAL A 307 0.75 -6.28 -10.93
N GLN A 308 -0.41 -6.88 -10.70
CA GLN A 308 -1.43 -7.12 -11.75
C GLN A 308 -1.99 -5.81 -12.32
N ASP A 309 -2.23 -4.79 -11.49
CA ASP A 309 -2.72 -3.47 -11.93
C ASP A 309 -1.72 -2.74 -12.86
N VAL A 310 -0.42 -2.98 -12.71
CA VAL A 310 0.63 -2.28 -13.46
C VAL A 310 1.20 -3.12 -14.61
N TYR A 311 1.16 -4.45 -14.49
CA TYR A 311 1.75 -5.36 -15.47
C TYR A 311 0.68 -6.10 -16.27
N ASP A 312 0.58 -5.79 -17.57
CA ASP A 312 -0.15 -6.63 -18.53
C ASP A 312 0.61 -7.96 -18.72
N GLU A 313 -0.12 -9.08 -18.63
CA GLU A 313 0.45 -10.44 -18.82
C GLU A 313 1.17 -10.57 -20.15
N LYS A 314 0.61 -10.01 -21.24
CA LYS A 314 1.22 -10.03 -22.56
C LYS A 314 2.53 -9.25 -22.65
N GLU A 315 2.61 -8.10 -21.97
CA GLU A 315 3.83 -7.29 -21.93
C GLU A 315 4.89 -7.95 -21.04
N SER A 316 4.50 -8.53 -19.92
CA SER A 316 5.37 -9.30 -19.04
C SER A 316 5.98 -10.50 -19.76
N MET A 317 5.18 -11.24 -20.54
CA MET A 317 5.65 -12.34 -21.37
C MET A 317 6.61 -11.86 -22.48
N LYS A 318 6.35 -10.70 -23.10
CA LYS A 318 7.28 -10.10 -24.08
C LYS A 318 8.61 -9.72 -23.44
N ALA A 319 8.60 -9.09 -22.26
CA ALA A 319 9.82 -8.72 -21.53
C ALA A 319 10.63 -9.98 -21.16
N PHE A 320 9.95 -11.02 -20.65
CA PHE A 320 10.57 -12.31 -20.34
C PHE A 320 11.21 -12.97 -21.57
N ASN A 321 10.52 -12.98 -22.70
CA ASN A 321 11.03 -13.55 -23.95
C ASN A 321 12.26 -12.76 -24.45
N LYS A 322 12.27 -11.42 -24.35
CA LYS A 322 13.44 -10.59 -24.65
C LYS A 322 14.62 -10.90 -23.73
N MET A 323 14.36 -11.12 -22.43
CA MET A 323 15.40 -11.52 -21.46
C MET A 323 16.01 -12.89 -21.83
N LYS A 324 15.16 -13.86 -22.15
CA LYS A 324 15.58 -15.20 -22.56
C LYS A 324 16.38 -15.18 -23.88
N ALA A 325 15.95 -14.34 -24.83
CA ALA A 325 16.63 -14.16 -26.12
C ALA A 325 17.92 -13.33 -26.01
N GLY A 326 18.20 -12.69 -24.86
CA GLY A 326 19.35 -11.79 -24.69
C GLY A 326 19.24 -10.44 -25.42
N THR A 327 18.03 -10.08 -25.87
CA THR A 327 17.71 -8.83 -26.59
C THR A 327 17.13 -7.74 -25.66
N PHE A 328 17.18 -7.95 -24.35
CA PHE A 328 16.74 -6.99 -23.34
C PHE A 328 17.69 -5.78 -23.33
N GLY A 329 17.17 -4.59 -23.64
CA GLY A 329 17.91 -3.34 -23.77
C GLY A 329 17.71 -2.38 -22.60
N LEU A 330 18.36 -1.21 -22.67
CA LEU A 330 18.21 -0.15 -21.68
C LEU A 330 16.81 0.50 -21.72
N ASP A 331 16.16 0.55 -22.88
CA ASP A 331 14.76 0.99 -22.99
C ASP A 331 13.83 0.06 -22.21
N ASP A 332 14.00 -1.26 -22.34
CA ASP A 332 13.21 -2.25 -21.59
C ASP A 332 13.44 -2.12 -20.07
N MET A 333 14.70 -1.86 -19.65
CA MET A 333 15.02 -1.60 -18.25
C MET A 333 14.32 -0.34 -17.73
N LEU A 334 14.33 0.74 -18.53
CA LEU A 334 13.67 1.98 -18.17
C LEU A 334 12.15 1.80 -18.01
N ASP A 335 11.53 1.07 -18.92
CA ASP A 335 10.10 0.75 -18.85
C ASP A 335 9.76 -0.06 -17.59
N GLN A 336 10.58 -1.05 -17.22
CA GLN A 336 10.40 -1.80 -15.97
C GLN A 336 10.56 -0.90 -14.74
N MET A 337 11.55 0.00 -14.73
CA MET A 337 11.74 0.96 -13.64
C MET A 337 10.52 1.88 -13.49
N LYS A 338 9.96 2.40 -14.59
CA LYS A 338 8.74 3.24 -14.57
C LYS A 338 7.53 2.49 -14.05
N LYS A 339 7.39 1.21 -14.40
CA LYS A 339 6.32 0.36 -13.89
C LYS A 339 6.45 0.16 -12.38
N LEU A 340 7.65 -0.10 -11.88
CA LEU A 340 7.90 -0.19 -10.43
C LEU A 340 7.54 1.12 -9.71
N GLN A 341 7.84 2.28 -10.29
CA GLN A 341 7.43 3.57 -9.71
C GLN A 341 5.91 3.74 -9.60
N LYS A 342 5.16 3.24 -10.59
CA LYS A 342 3.69 3.29 -10.57
C LYS A 342 3.09 2.43 -9.46
N MET A 343 3.79 1.40 -8.99
CA MET A 343 3.35 0.56 -7.86
C MET A 343 3.49 1.26 -6.50
N GLY A 344 4.14 2.41 -6.44
CA GLY A 344 4.36 3.19 -5.22
C GLY A 344 5.83 3.23 -4.75
N PRO A 345 6.08 3.76 -3.54
CA PRO A 345 7.43 3.86 -2.96
C PRO A 345 8.09 2.49 -2.80
N LEU A 346 9.37 2.39 -3.15
CA LEU A 346 10.11 1.12 -3.11
C LEU A 346 10.18 0.54 -1.68
N SER A 347 10.35 1.41 -0.69
CA SER A 347 10.33 1.03 0.73
C SER A 347 9.03 0.34 1.11
N GLY A 348 7.89 0.82 0.56
CA GLY A 348 6.57 0.24 0.76
C GLY A 348 6.43 -1.16 0.18
N LEU A 349 6.89 -1.35 -1.04
CA LEU A 349 6.83 -2.65 -1.72
C LEU A 349 7.68 -3.71 -1.01
N LEU A 350 8.89 -3.34 -0.56
CA LEU A 350 9.76 -4.27 0.17
C LEU A 350 9.18 -4.73 1.50
N LYS A 351 8.42 -3.88 2.18
CA LYS A 351 7.74 -4.23 3.45
C LYS A 351 6.58 -5.21 3.26
N MET A 352 6.02 -5.31 2.04
CA MET A 352 4.97 -6.30 1.74
C MET A 352 5.52 -7.72 1.58
N ILE A 353 6.84 -7.89 1.43
CA ILE A 353 7.46 -9.20 1.24
C ILE A 353 7.76 -9.81 2.62
N PRO A 354 7.18 -11.00 2.94
CA PRO A 354 7.44 -11.67 4.21
C PRO A 354 8.93 -12.00 4.39
N GLY A 355 9.46 -11.72 5.59
CA GLY A 355 10.84 -12.08 5.94
C GLY A 355 11.94 -11.22 5.31
N MET A 356 11.59 -10.18 4.54
CA MET A 356 12.57 -9.26 4.00
C MET A 356 13.20 -8.43 5.12
N PRO A 357 14.53 -8.44 5.31
CA PRO A 357 15.16 -7.60 6.31
C PRO A 357 15.00 -6.13 5.97
N LYS A 358 14.84 -5.27 6.98
CA LYS A 358 14.84 -3.82 6.78
C LYS A 358 16.18 -3.40 6.16
N ILE A 359 16.13 -2.72 5.02
CA ILE A 359 17.32 -2.13 4.41
C ILE A 359 17.54 -0.78 5.09
N PRO A 360 18.61 -0.62 5.91
CA PRO A 360 18.89 0.64 6.56
C PRO A 360 19.09 1.76 5.52
N ASN A 361 18.57 2.95 5.79
CA ASN A 361 18.74 4.14 4.94
C ASN A 361 18.14 4.03 3.52
N LEU A 362 17.13 3.21 3.30
CA LEU A 362 16.36 3.26 2.07
C LEU A 362 15.45 4.51 2.12
N ASN A 363 15.95 5.61 1.53
CA ASN A 363 15.18 6.84 1.39
C ASN A 363 14.51 6.84 0.02
N ASP A 364 13.18 6.97 -0.03
CA ASP A 364 12.41 6.96 -1.26
C ASP A 364 12.73 8.18 -2.14
N ASP A 365 13.07 9.32 -1.56
CA ASP A 365 13.49 10.53 -2.29
C ASP A 365 14.84 10.31 -3.00
N ASP A 366 15.80 9.64 -2.33
CA ASP A 366 17.09 9.28 -2.93
C ASP A 366 16.90 8.24 -4.05
N ALA A 367 15.99 7.29 -3.87
CA ALA A 367 15.63 6.32 -4.90
C ALA A 367 15.00 7.00 -6.12
N ALA A 368 14.06 7.93 -5.91
CA ALA A 368 13.44 8.72 -6.97
C ALA A 368 14.45 9.62 -7.69
N ALA A 369 15.37 10.26 -6.98
CA ALA A 369 16.44 11.08 -7.56
C ALA A 369 17.39 10.23 -8.43
N LYS A 370 17.81 9.06 -7.94
CA LYS A 370 18.64 8.11 -8.72
C LYS A 370 17.92 7.63 -9.98
N MET A 371 16.61 7.42 -9.90
CA MET A 371 15.80 6.99 -11.03
C MET A 371 15.72 8.08 -12.11
N LYS A 372 15.46 9.34 -11.74
CA LYS A 372 15.50 10.50 -12.65
C LYS A 372 16.89 10.65 -13.30
N MET A 373 17.97 10.47 -12.54
CA MET A 373 19.32 10.49 -13.06
C MET A 373 19.55 9.38 -14.08
N THR A 374 19.13 8.15 -13.79
CA THR A 374 19.20 7.01 -14.70
C THR A 374 18.43 7.28 -15.99
N GLU A 375 17.22 7.81 -15.88
CA GLU A 375 16.37 8.19 -17.01
C GLU A 375 17.06 9.24 -17.90
N SER A 376 17.64 10.29 -17.32
CA SER A 376 18.37 11.32 -18.07
C SER A 376 19.56 10.76 -18.84
N ILE A 377 20.31 9.82 -18.23
CA ILE A 377 21.44 9.14 -18.88
C ILE A 377 20.95 8.31 -20.07
N ILE A 378 19.89 7.53 -19.91
CA ILE A 378 19.34 6.68 -20.97
C ILE A 378 18.79 7.53 -22.13
N TYR A 379 18.09 8.64 -21.85
CA TYR A 379 17.58 9.52 -22.90
C TYR A 379 18.68 10.27 -23.68
N SER A 380 19.87 10.43 -23.09
CA SER A 380 21.04 11.00 -23.78
C SER A 380 21.74 10.01 -24.73
N MET A 381 21.31 8.74 -24.71
CA MET A 381 21.80 7.70 -25.63
C MET A 381 20.98 7.68 -26.92
N THR A 382 21.60 7.27 -28.02
CA THR A 382 20.88 6.97 -29.27
C THR A 382 20.06 5.68 -29.14
N LYS A 383 19.06 5.48 -30.01
CA LYS A 383 18.26 4.26 -30.03
C LYS A 383 19.11 2.99 -30.19
N ALA A 384 20.16 3.04 -31.02
CA ALA A 384 21.09 1.93 -31.21
C ALA A 384 21.90 1.62 -29.95
N GLU A 385 22.34 2.63 -29.19
CA GLU A 385 23.08 2.47 -27.94
C GLU A 385 22.20 1.91 -26.83
N ARG A 386 20.93 2.30 -26.78
CA ARG A 386 19.96 1.76 -25.82
C ARG A 386 19.62 0.30 -26.09
N ALA A 387 19.51 -0.08 -27.38
CA ALA A 387 19.27 -1.47 -27.78
C ALA A 387 20.50 -2.36 -27.59
N ASN A 388 21.71 -1.83 -27.85
CA ASN A 388 22.96 -2.57 -27.71
C ASN A 388 24.00 -1.76 -26.92
N PRO A 389 23.98 -1.78 -25.60
CA PRO A 389 24.92 -1.03 -24.76
C PRO A 389 26.37 -1.47 -24.89
N ASP A 390 26.65 -2.66 -25.41
CA ASP A 390 28.04 -3.17 -25.60
C ASP A 390 28.83 -2.34 -26.63
N MET A 391 28.17 -1.56 -27.49
CA MET A 391 28.80 -0.65 -28.43
C MET A 391 29.26 0.69 -27.82
N ILE A 392 28.97 0.96 -26.55
CA ILE A 392 29.26 2.24 -25.89
C ILE A 392 30.73 2.26 -25.44
N ASN A 393 31.60 2.88 -26.23
CA ASN A 393 33.02 3.13 -25.94
C ASN A 393 33.21 4.39 -25.08
N SER A 394 34.48 4.72 -24.75
CA SER A 394 34.82 5.85 -23.89
C SER A 394 34.35 7.21 -24.45
N SER A 395 34.53 7.47 -25.74
CA SER A 395 34.09 8.72 -26.39
C SER A 395 32.53 8.86 -26.33
N ARG A 396 31.80 7.76 -26.53
CA ARG A 396 30.32 7.76 -26.40
C ARG A 396 29.88 8.01 -24.96
N LYS A 397 30.58 7.45 -23.96
CA LYS A 397 30.31 7.72 -22.54
C LYS A 397 30.47 9.21 -22.21
N GLU A 398 31.51 9.83 -22.71
CA GLU A 398 31.74 11.28 -22.53
C GLU A 398 30.65 12.13 -23.18
N ARG A 399 30.23 11.78 -24.40
CA ARG A 399 29.12 12.45 -25.09
C ARG A 399 27.80 12.31 -24.32
N ILE A 400 27.48 11.09 -23.84
CA ILE A 400 26.28 10.82 -23.06
C ILE A 400 26.32 11.61 -21.74
N ALA A 401 27.45 11.60 -21.04
CA ALA A 401 27.66 12.34 -19.81
C ALA A 401 27.44 13.85 -19.99
N LYS A 402 28.00 14.43 -21.06
CA LYS A 402 27.75 15.83 -21.45
C LYS A 402 26.29 16.12 -21.74
N GLY A 403 25.61 15.19 -22.44
CA GLY A 403 24.20 15.35 -22.83
C GLY A 403 23.24 15.35 -21.65
N CYS A 404 23.51 14.56 -20.59
CA CYS A 404 22.68 14.47 -19.41
C CYS A 404 23.15 15.31 -18.21
N GLY A 405 24.29 16.01 -18.35
CA GLY A 405 24.85 16.82 -17.26
C GLY A 405 25.35 15.98 -16.05
N GLN A 406 25.68 14.70 -16.27
CA GLN A 406 26.16 13.79 -15.23
C GLN A 406 27.63 13.44 -15.42
N PRO A 407 28.36 13.09 -14.35
CA PRO A 407 29.74 12.61 -14.47
C PRO A 407 29.84 11.32 -15.30
N VAL A 408 30.92 11.12 -16.05
CA VAL A 408 31.19 9.90 -16.82
C VAL A 408 31.18 8.65 -15.95
N THR A 409 31.54 8.79 -14.67
CA THR A 409 31.53 7.73 -13.67
C THR A 409 30.11 7.16 -13.43
N GLU A 410 29.07 8.00 -13.46
CA GLU A 410 27.69 7.55 -13.29
C GLU A 410 27.19 6.80 -14.53
N VAL A 411 27.56 7.25 -15.73
CA VAL A 411 27.29 6.49 -16.97
C VAL A 411 27.97 5.12 -16.93
N HIS A 412 29.20 5.04 -16.43
CA HIS A 412 29.91 3.77 -16.29
C HIS A 412 29.27 2.85 -15.25
N LYS A 413 28.83 3.39 -14.11
CA LYS A 413 28.12 2.62 -13.08
C LYS A 413 26.82 2.03 -13.62
N LEU A 414 26.01 2.83 -14.33
CA LEU A 414 24.77 2.36 -14.93
C LEU A 414 25.01 1.20 -15.91
N LEU A 415 25.96 1.34 -16.81
CA LEU A 415 26.28 0.29 -17.79
C LEU A 415 26.77 -1.00 -17.10
N LYS A 416 27.58 -0.88 -16.06
CA LYS A 416 28.07 -2.03 -15.27
C LYS A 416 26.92 -2.72 -14.52
N GLN A 417 26.02 -1.94 -13.90
CA GLN A 417 24.84 -2.47 -13.23
C GLN A 417 23.92 -3.20 -14.22
N PHE A 418 23.68 -2.61 -15.39
CA PHE A 418 22.90 -3.23 -16.45
C PHE A 418 23.50 -4.56 -16.91
N GLU A 419 24.81 -4.61 -17.12
CA GLU A 419 25.51 -5.84 -17.50
C GLU A 419 25.39 -6.93 -16.41
N GLN A 420 25.53 -6.55 -15.15
CA GLN A 420 25.33 -7.48 -14.02
C GLN A 420 23.89 -8.01 -13.96
N SER A 421 22.90 -7.12 -14.10
CA SER A 421 21.49 -7.51 -14.13
C SER A 421 21.19 -8.46 -15.30
N ARG A 422 21.74 -8.18 -16.50
CA ARG A 422 21.61 -9.03 -17.68
C ARG A 422 22.20 -10.45 -17.45
N LYS A 423 23.32 -10.54 -16.71
CA LYS A 423 23.92 -11.84 -16.35
C LYS A 423 23.03 -12.65 -15.40
N VAL A 424 22.51 -11.99 -14.36
CA VAL A 424 21.58 -12.62 -13.39
C VAL A 424 20.29 -13.06 -14.07
N MET A 425 19.70 -12.19 -14.90
CA MET A 425 18.48 -12.50 -15.65
C MET A 425 18.67 -13.67 -16.61
N LYS A 426 19.83 -13.77 -17.27
CA LYS A 426 20.15 -14.92 -18.13
C LYS A 426 20.28 -16.23 -17.36
N GLN A 427 20.72 -16.17 -16.11
CA GLN A 427 20.74 -17.34 -15.21
C GLN A 427 19.32 -17.74 -14.79
N LEU A 428 18.48 -16.76 -14.43
CA LEU A 428 17.07 -16.97 -14.08
C LEU A 428 16.23 -17.47 -15.26
N GLY A 429 16.51 -17.02 -16.48
CA GLY A 429 15.84 -17.50 -17.70
C GLY A 429 16.08 -18.98 -18.03
N ASN A 430 17.02 -19.62 -17.33
CA ASN A 430 17.26 -21.07 -17.40
C ASN A 430 16.51 -21.85 -16.29
N ILE A 431 15.65 -21.21 -15.52
CA ILE A 431 14.79 -21.81 -14.49
C ILE A 431 13.41 -21.99 -15.13
N ASP A 432 12.83 -23.17 -14.99
CA ASP A 432 11.46 -23.44 -15.42
C ASP A 432 10.49 -22.65 -14.54
N PRO A 433 9.66 -21.76 -15.09
CA PRO A 433 8.75 -20.92 -14.32
C PRO A 433 7.68 -21.71 -13.55
N THR A 434 7.39 -22.96 -13.96
CA THR A 434 6.38 -23.83 -13.30
C THR A 434 6.97 -24.69 -12.19
N THR A 435 8.23 -25.10 -12.30
CA THR A 435 8.86 -26.02 -11.33
C THR A 435 9.88 -25.35 -10.42
N GLY A 436 10.32 -24.12 -10.75
CA GLY A 436 11.39 -23.43 -10.03
C GLY A 436 12.77 -24.12 -10.13
N MET A 437 12.89 -25.18 -10.94
CA MET A 437 14.14 -25.94 -11.10
C MET A 437 14.92 -25.49 -12.34
N PRO A 438 16.26 -25.56 -12.31
CA PRO A 438 17.07 -25.28 -13.49
C PRO A 438 16.73 -26.26 -14.61
N THR A 439 16.37 -25.75 -15.79
CA THR A 439 16.23 -26.58 -16.99
C THR A 439 17.59 -27.25 -17.27
N GLN A 440 17.65 -28.54 -17.09
CA GLN A 440 18.88 -29.33 -17.31
C GLN A 440 19.36 -29.11 -18.76
N ARG A 441 20.55 -28.56 -18.92
CA ARG A 441 21.25 -28.65 -20.20
C ARG A 441 21.54 -30.15 -20.44
N PRO A 442 21.29 -30.72 -21.66
CA PRO A 442 21.79 -32.03 -21.97
C PRO A 442 23.30 -32.03 -21.77
N MET A 443 23.80 -32.85 -20.87
CA MET A 443 25.23 -33.06 -20.69
C MET A 443 25.82 -33.48 -22.03
N LYS A 444 26.65 -32.64 -22.64
CA LYS A 444 27.56 -33.08 -23.68
C LYS A 444 28.38 -34.24 -23.10
N ASN A 445 28.28 -35.44 -23.73
CA ASN A 445 28.99 -36.65 -23.43
C ASN A 445 30.33 -36.39 -22.76
N GLN A 446 30.44 -36.64 -21.47
CA GLN A 446 31.71 -36.97 -20.85
C GLN A 446 32.09 -38.33 -21.39
N GLN A 447 33.15 -38.36 -22.17
CA GLN A 447 33.81 -39.61 -22.64
C GLN A 447 34.01 -40.49 -21.41
N GLN A 448 33.41 -41.69 -21.47
CA GLN A 448 33.62 -42.75 -20.49
C GLN A 448 35.12 -42.95 -20.27
N PHE A 449 35.55 -42.63 -19.08
CA PHE A 449 36.91 -42.94 -18.62
C PHE A 449 36.99 -44.46 -18.43
N ASN A 450 37.65 -45.17 -19.37
CA ASN A 450 37.81 -46.61 -19.32
C ASN A 450 39.10 -46.93 -18.52
N PRO A 451 39.02 -47.46 -17.29
CA PRO A 451 40.20 -47.66 -16.41
C PRO A 451 41.09 -48.83 -16.81
N TYR A 452 40.82 -49.54 -17.91
CA TYR A 452 41.58 -50.76 -18.30
C TYR A 452 42.44 -50.62 -19.57
N ARG A 453 42.97 -49.46 -19.91
CA ARG A 453 43.93 -49.35 -20.99
C ARG A 453 45.35 -49.64 -20.48
N LYS A 454 45.80 -50.94 -20.58
CA LYS A 454 47.15 -51.38 -20.31
C LYS A 454 48.16 -50.64 -21.19
N LYS A 455 49.17 -50.03 -20.59
CA LYS A 455 50.32 -49.41 -21.24
C LYS A 455 51.21 -50.54 -21.82
N THR A 456 51.22 -50.74 -23.10
CA THR A 456 52.26 -51.55 -23.79
C THR A 456 53.49 -50.63 -24.00
N ARG A 457 54.56 -51.00 -23.27
CA ARG A 457 55.90 -50.40 -23.43
C ARG A 457 56.55 -50.92 -24.70
N HIS A 458 56.74 -50.13 -25.74
CA HIS A 458 57.68 -50.43 -26.82
C HIS A 458 59.11 -50.02 -26.40
N LYS A 459 59.96 -51.04 -26.18
CA LYS A 459 61.44 -50.88 -26.14
C LYS A 459 61.94 -50.63 -27.57
N LYS A 460 62.47 -49.50 -27.86
CA LYS A 460 63.35 -49.27 -29.02
C LYS A 460 64.76 -49.70 -28.66
N LYS A 461 65.26 -50.75 -29.29
CA LYS A 461 66.69 -51.12 -29.34
C LYS A 461 67.42 -50.16 -30.25
N LYS A 462 68.58 -49.71 -29.78
CA LYS A 462 69.62 -49.01 -30.57
C LYS A 462 70.27 -50.00 -31.54
N LYS A 463 70.50 -49.55 -32.74
CA LYS A 463 71.75 -49.63 -33.53
C LYS A 463 71.88 -48.39 -34.36
#